data_0acbdf2ce9be66f083a2cdef50ef78f1
#
_entry.id   0acbdf2ce9be66f083a2cdef50ef78f1
#
_cell.length_a   1.000
_cell.length_b   1.000
_cell.length_c   1.000
_cell.angle_alpha   90.00
_cell.angle_beta   90.00
_cell.angle_gamma   90.00
#
_symmetry.space_group_name_H-M   'P 1'
#
loop_
_entity.id
_entity.type
_entity.pdbx_description
1 polymer ?
#
loop_
_entity_poly.entity_id
_entity_poly.type
_entity_poly.pdbx_seq_one_letter_code
_entity_poly.pdbx_strand_id
1 'polypeptide(L)'
;MEKKTTQVSVLFMLFSILFCVCLIAANVLETKQIAVGPISLTGGLIVFPVSYIINDVVCEVWGYQKARLLIWTGFAMNFFFVALGAICDWIPAAPYWTNDAGFHAIFGLAPRIAAASFVAFIIGSFANAYVMSVMKIRDGGKHFSARAIWSTVAGESCDSLIFFPLALGGVVPTSELPWLMLWQVVLKTVYEIIVLPVTIRVVNAIKK
;
A
#
# COMPACT_ATOMS: atom_id res chain seq x y z
N MET A 1 41.49 7.44 0.80
CA MET A 1 40.13 7.43 1.34
C MET A 1 39.49 6.10 0.95
N GLU A 2 39.49 5.13 1.85
CA GLU A 2 38.78 3.87 1.62
C GLU A 2 37.29 4.11 1.55
N LYS A 3 36.65 3.82 0.40
CA LYS A 3 35.23 3.79 0.25
C LYS A 3 34.68 2.69 1.17
N LYS A 4 34.12 3.05 2.34
CA LYS A 4 33.31 2.12 3.13
C LYS A 4 32.20 1.59 2.24
N THR A 5 32.38 0.39 1.69
CA THR A 5 31.30 -0.36 1.02
C THR A 5 30.26 -0.67 2.09
N THR A 6 29.13 0.02 2.05
CA THR A 6 28.00 -0.25 2.93
C THR A 6 27.42 -1.60 2.52
N GLN A 7 27.75 -2.66 3.25
CA GLN A 7 27.15 -3.96 3.00
C GLN A 7 25.64 -3.88 3.31
N VAL A 8 24.82 -4.18 2.32
CA VAL A 8 23.37 -4.28 2.48
C VAL A 8 23.05 -5.69 2.96
N SER A 9 22.31 -5.81 4.06
CA SER A 9 21.82 -7.11 4.52
C SER A 9 20.99 -7.78 3.44
N VAL A 10 21.28 -9.04 3.14
CA VAL A 10 20.52 -9.85 2.15
C VAL A 10 19.03 -9.86 2.52
N LEU A 11 18.73 -9.97 3.80
CA LEU A 11 17.35 -9.99 4.29
C LEU A 11 16.65 -8.64 4.01
N PHE A 12 17.30 -7.50 4.26
CA PHE A 12 16.78 -6.19 3.93
C PHE A 12 16.52 -6.04 2.42
N MET A 13 17.43 -6.55 1.58
CA MET A 13 17.26 -6.55 0.13
C MET A 13 16.03 -7.36 -0.29
N LEU A 14 15.83 -8.57 0.27
CA LEU A 14 14.67 -9.41 -0.04
C LEU A 14 13.35 -8.74 0.39
N PHE A 15 13.29 -8.14 1.58
CA PHE A 15 12.13 -7.38 2.02
C PHE A 15 11.86 -6.18 1.11
N SER A 16 12.91 -5.50 0.64
CA SER A 16 12.76 -4.35 -0.26
C SER A 16 12.20 -4.76 -1.63
N ILE A 17 12.70 -5.86 -2.19
CA ILE A 17 12.18 -6.40 -3.45
C ILE A 17 10.71 -6.81 -3.28
N LEU A 18 10.40 -7.56 -2.22
CA LEU A 18 9.04 -8.02 -1.95
C LEU A 18 8.07 -6.84 -1.76
N PHE A 19 8.48 -5.79 -1.04
CA PHE A 19 7.70 -4.57 -0.88
C PHE A 19 7.39 -3.91 -2.22
N CYS A 20 8.40 -3.72 -3.08
CA CYS A 20 8.21 -3.12 -4.40
C CYS A 20 7.24 -3.94 -5.27
N VAL A 21 7.43 -5.26 -5.29
CA VAL A 21 6.54 -6.18 -6.02
C VAL A 21 5.12 -6.12 -5.49
N CYS A 22 4.92 -6.15 -4.17
CA CYS A 22 3.60 -6.05 -3.56
C CYS A 22 2.93 -4.71 -3.86
N LEU A 23 3.66 -3.59 -3.81
CA LEU A 23 3.12 -2.27 -4.11
C LEU A 23 2.67 -2.15 -5.57
N ILE A 24 3.50 -2.61 -6.52
CA ILE A 24 3.16 -2.63 -7.95
C ILE A 24 1.96 -3.55 -8.19
N ALA A 25 1.99 -4.77 -7.66
CA ALA A 25 0.91 -5.72 -7.82
C ALA A 25 -0.41 -5.21 -7.22
N ALA A 26 -0.37 -4.60 -6.04
CA ALA A 26 -1.56 -4.01 -5.43
C ALA A 26 -2.19 -2.97 -6.35
N ASN A 27 -1.41 -2.00 -6.86
CA ASN A 27 -1.93 -0.94 -7.73
C ASN A 27 -2.49 -1.47 -9.06
N VAL A 28 -1.89 -2.49 -9.64
CA VAL A 28 -2.43 -3.14 -10.86
C VAL A 28 -3.71 -3.91 -10.55
N LEU A 29 -3.74 -4.66 -9.46
CA LEU A 29 -4.91 -5.43 -9.05
C LEU A 29 -6.10 -4.56 -8.62
N GLU A 30 -5.86 -3.30 -8.21
CA GLU A 30 -6.93 -2.33 -7.92
C GLU A 30 -7.85 -2.06 -9.13
N THR A 31 -7.36 -2.29 -10.35
CA THR A 31 -8.19 -2.16 -11.56
C THR A 31 -9.34 -3.16 -11.59
N LYS A 32 -9.22 -4.29 -10.87
CA LYS A 32 -10.26 -5.31 -10.81
C LYS A 32 -11.16 -5.13 -9.61
N GLN A 33 -12.46 -4.97 -9.86
CA GLN A 33 -13.50 -5.07 -8.84
C GLN A 33 -13.83 -6.54 -8.60
N ILE A 34 -13.89 -6.96 -7.34
CA ILE A 34 -14.24 -8.32 -6.91
C ILE A 34 -15.46 -8.28 -6.00
N ALA A 35 -16.28 -9.31 -6.04
CA ALA A 35 -17.44 -9.48 -5.16
C ALA A 35 -17.26 -10.72 -4.30
N VAL A 36 -17.48 -10.57 -2.98
CA VAL A 36 -17.51 -11.67 -2.02
C VAL A 36 -18.86 -11.63 -1.32
N GLY A 37 -19.82 -12.42 -1.83
CA GLY A 37 -21.22 -12.29 -1.44
C GLY A 37 -21.76 -10.91 -1.76
N PRO A 38 -22.35 -10.18 -0.80
CA PRO A 38 -22.88 -8.84 -1.01
C PRO A 38 -21.82 -7.72 -0.95
N ILE A 39 -20.54 -8.08 -0.68
CA ILE A 39 -19.47 -7.11 -0.43
C ILE A 39 -18.69 -6.90 -1.72
N SER A 40 -18.63 -5.65 -2.19
CA SER A 40 -17.76 -5.23 -3.29
C SER A 40 -16.41 -4.77 -2.74
N LEU A 41 -15.31 -5.23 -3.35
CA LEU A 41 -13.93 -4.98 -2.95
C LEU A 41 -13.08 -4.73 -4.19
N THR A 42 -11.86 -4.25 -3.98
CA THR A 42 -10.85 -4.18 -5.03
C THR A 42 -9.84 -5.31 -4.91
N GLY A 43 -9.27 -5.74 -6.04
CA GLY A 43 -8.29 -6.82 -6.06
C GLY A 43 -7.00 -6.50 -5.31
N GLY A 44 -6.65 -5.24 -5.18
CA GLY A 44 -5.49 -4.77 -4.44
C GLY A 44 -5.52 -5.14 -2.96
N LEU A 45 -6.71 -5.31 -2.37
CA LEU A 45 -6.88 -5.70 -0.97
C LEU A 45 -6.15 -7.02 -0.61
N ILE A 46 -5.95 -7.91 -1.58
CA ILE A 46 -5.28 -9.20 -1.35
C ILE A 46 -3.80 -9.02 -1.02
N VAL A 47 -3.15 -8.04 -1.65
CA VAL A 47 -1.69 -7.86 -1.60
C VAL A 47 -1.29 -6.68 -0.72
N PHE A 48 -2.09 -5.65 -0.69
CA PHE A 48 -1.78 -4.39 -0.01
C PHE A 48 -1.38 -4.57 1.47
N PRO A 49 -2.06 -5.42 2.27
CA PRO A 49 -1.67 -5.66 3.65
C PRO A 49 -0.26 -6.22 3.82
N VAL A 50 0.22 -6.99 2.85
CA VAL A 50 1.58 -7.57 2.89
C VAL A 50 2.63 -6.46 2.84
N SER A 51 2.43 -5.40 2.05
CA SER A 51 3.35 -4.27 1.98
C SER A 51 3.42 -3.49 3.31
N TYR A 52 2.31 -3.34 4.03
CA TYR A 52 2.32 -2.73 5.36
C TYR A 52 3.11 -3.56 6.37
N ILE A 53 2.89 -4.87 6.41
CA ILE A 53 3.64 -5.77 7.30
C ILE A 53 5.15 -5.67 7.03
N ILE A 54 5.54 -5.68 5.76
CA ILE A 54 6.94 -5.53 5.38
C ILE A 54 7.50 -4.19 5.86
N ASN A 55 6.75 -3.10 5.68
CA ASN A 55 7.16 -1.78 6.14
C ASN A 55 7.33 -1.74 7.66
N ASP A 56 6.42 -2.34 8.42
CA ASP A 56 6.48 -2.41 9.87
C ASP A 56 7.69 -3.22 10.35
N VAL A 57 7.93 -4.38 9.74
CA VAL A 57 9.11 -5.21 10.03
C VAL A 57 10.39 -4.42 9.74
N VAL A 58 10.47 -3.75 8.59
CA VAL A 58 11.65 -2.96 8.22
C VAL A 58 11.85 -1.79 9.16
N CYS A 59 10.78 -1.09 9.54
CA CYS A 59 10.84 0.01 10.49
C CYS A 59 11.35 -0.45 11.87
N GLU A 60 10.85 -1.58 12.36
CA GLU A 60 11.17 -2.11 13.67
C GLU A 60 12.58 -2.73 13.75
N VAL A 61 13.05 -3.35 12.65
CA VAL A 61 14.35 -4.04 12.62
C VAL A 61 15.49 -3.12 12.19
N TRP A 62 15.29 -2.31 11.13
CA TRP A 62 16.34 -1.46 10.54
C TRP A 62 16.13 0.04 10.77
N GLY A 63 15.01 0.41 11.41
CA GLY A 63 14.70 1.77 11.81
C GLY A 63 14.03 2.61 10.72
N TYR A 64 13.50 3.76 11.15
CA TYR A 64 12.69 4.68 10.35
C TYR A 64 13.36 5.16 9.05
N GLN A 65 14.67 5.42 9.08
CA GLN A 65 15.39 5.89 7.88
C GLN A 65 15.38 4.85 6.75
N LYS A 66 15.49 3.56 7.10
CA LYS A 66 15.43 2.47 6.13
C LYS A 66 14.00 2.23 5.64
N ALA A 67 13.02 2.31 6.52
CA ALA A 67 11.61 2.24 6.14
C ALA A 67 11.23 3.38 5.17
N ARG A 68 11.66 4.61 5.45
CA ARG A 68 11.46 5.75 4.55
C ARG A 68 12.11 5.54 3.18
N LEU A 69 13.34 5.03 3.15
CA LEU A 69 14.01 4.70 1.88
C LEU A 69 13.23 3.65 1.10
N LEU A 70 12.74 2.60 1.79
CA LEU A 70 11.92 1.54 1.21
C LEU A 70 10.66 2.11 0.55
N ILE A 71 9.92 2.97 1.26
CA ILE A 71 8.69 3.60 0.75
C ILE A 71 8.98 4.43 -0.51
N TRP A 72 9.98 5.32 -0.46
CA TRP A 72 10.33 6.14 -1.63
C TRP A 72 10.78 5.31 -2.83
N THR A 73 11.58 4.26 -2.58
CA THR A 73 12.01 3.34 -3.63
C THR A 73 10.83 2.58 -4.21
N GLY A 74 9.92 2.09 -3.36
CA GLY A 74 8.72 1.38 -3.80
C GLY A 74 7.84 2.23 -4.70
N PHE A 75 7.54 3.47 -4.32
CA PHE A 75 6.76 4.37 -5.16
C PHE A 75 7.51 4.76 -6.45
N ALA A 76 8.83 4.99 -6.39
CA ALA A 76 9.62 5.26 -7.59
C ALA A 76 9.56 4.08 -8.58
N MET A 77 9.67 2.84 -8.10
CA MET A 77 9.55 1.64 -8.93
C MET A 77 8.12 1.46 -9.47
N ASN A 78 7.11 1.78 -8.66
CA ASN A 78 5.72 1.74 -9.10
C ASN A 78 5.45 2.75 -10.22
N PHE A 79 5.89 4.01 -10.08
CA PHE A 79 5.76 5.02 -11.12
C PHE A 79 6.54 4.64 -12.39
N PHE A 80 7.74 4.08 -12.23
CA PHE A 80 8.51 3.58 -13.36
C PHE A 80 7.77 2.48 -14.13
N PHE A 81 7.23 1.49 -13.42
CA PHE A 81 6.43 0.42 -14.03
C PHE A 81 5.20 0.96 -14.75
N VAL A 82 4.46 1.86 -14.11
CA VAL A 82 3.26 2.48 -14.67
C VAL A 82 3.59 3.33 -15.91
N ALA A 83 4.72 4.05 -15.88
CA ALA A 83 5.19 4.82 -17.04
C ALA A 83 5.51 3.91 -18.24
N LEU A 84 6.18 2.77 -18.01
CA LEU A 84 6.44 1.78 -19.06
C LEU A 84 5.12 1.21 -19.61
N GLY A 85 4.16 0.87 -18.74
CA GLY A 85 2.84 0.40 -19.17
C GLY A 85 2.08 1.44 -20.00
N ALA A 86 2.10 2.70 -19.59
CA ALA A 86 1.48 3.80 -20.33
C ALA A 86 2.15 4.06 -21.68
N ILE A 87 3.47 3.93 -21.79
CA ILE A 87 4.20 4.01 -23.06
C ILE A 87 3.76 2.87 -23.98
N CYS A 88 3.68 1.65 -23.47
CA CYS A 88 3.22 0.49 -24.25
C CYS A 88 1.76 0.66 -24.71
N ASP A 89 0.89 1.20 -23.86
CA ASP A 89 -0.51 1.47 -24.16
C ASP A 89 -0.68 2.56 -25.24
N TRP A 90 0.23 3.52 -25.30
CA TRP A 90 0.23 4.59 -26.31
C TRP A 90 0.72 4.12 -27.68
N ILE A 91 1.53 3.05 -27.76
CA ILE A 91 2.04 2.50 -29.03
C ILE A 91 0.91 1.74 -29.73
N PRO A 92 0.64 1.99 -31.03
CA PRO A 92 -0.40 1.27 -31.78
C PRO A 92 -0.22 -0.24 -31.73
N ALA A 93 -1.33 -0.94 -31.54
CA ALA A 93 -1.34 -2.41 -31.51
C ALA A 93 -0.93 -3.02 -32.86
N ALA A 94 -0.26 -4.19 -32.80
CA ALA A 94 0.06 -4.96 -34.03
C ALA A 94 -1.26 -5.43 -34.69
N PRO A 95 -1.32 -5.50 -36.04
CA PRO A 95 -2.55 -5.83 -36.78
C PRO A 95 -3.22 -7.15 -36.39
N TYR A 96 -2.46 -8.09 -35.87
CA TYR A 96 -2.95 -9.40 -35.40
C TYR A 96 -3.32 -9.44 -33.92
N TRP A 97 -3.06 -8.36 -33.19
CA TRP A 97 -3.36 -8.25 -31.74
C TRP A 97 -4.80 -7.82 -31.52
N THR A 98 -5.60 -8.71 -30.91
CA THR A 98 -7.04 -8.49 -30.72
C THR A 98 -7.43 -8.05 -29.34
N ASN A 99 -6.50 -8.02 -28.36
CA ASN A 99 -6.79 -7.74 -26.94
C ASN A 99 -6.27 -6.36 -26.48
N ASP A 100 -6.16 -5.41 -27.38
CA ASP A 100 -5.69 -4.06 -27.08
C ASP A 100 -6.58 -3.35 -26.06
N ALA A 101 -7.90 -3.48 -26.20
CA ALA A 101 -8.87 -2.94 -25.25
C ALA A 101 -8.69 -3.50 -23.81
N GLY A 102 -8.31 -4.76 -23.67
CA GLY A 102 -8.01 -5.37 -22.37
C GLY A 102 -6.74 -4.83 -21.75
N PHE A 103 -5.71 -4.58 -22.56
CA PHE A 103 -4.47 -3.93 -22.11
C PHE A 103 -4.74 -2.48 -21.66
N HIS A 104 -5.44 -1.72 -22.48
CA HIS A 104 -5.83 -0.33 -22.17
C HIS A 104 -6.71 -0.22 -20.92
N ALA A 105 -7.61 -1.17 -20.67
CA ALA A 105 -8.43 -1.19 -19.46
C ALA A 105 -7.59 -1.26 -18.17
N ILE A 106 -6.42 -1.88 -18.22
CA ILE A 106 -5.51 -1.97 -17.06
C ILE A 106 -4.56 -0.77 -17.05
N PHE A 107 -3.78 -0.57 -18.12
CA PHE A 107 -2.70 0.41 -18.12
C PHE A 107 -3.15 1.85 -18.37
N GLY A 108 -4.31 2.06 -18.96
CA GLY A 108 -4.92 3.39 -19.07
C GLY A 108 -5.38 3.95 -17.71
N LEU A 109 -5.78 3.08 -16.77
CA LEU A 109 -6.18 3.47 -15.42
C LEU A 109 -5.00 3.48 -14.42
N ALA A 110 -3.97 2.71 -14.67
CA ALA A 110 -2.83 2.52 -13.76
C ALA A 110 -2.12 3.83 -13.34
N PRO A 111 -1.87 4.84 -14.20
CA PRO A 111 -1.27 6.11 -13.79
C PRO A 111 -2.10 6.86 -12.76
N ARG A 112 -3.42 6.87 -12.94
CA ARG A 112 -4.36 7.51 -12.03
C ARG A 112 -4.38 6.81 -10.67
N ILE A 113 -4.41 5.48 -10.65
CA ILE A 113 -4.35 4.67 -9.42
C ILE A 113 -3.02 4.90 -8.69
N ALA A 114 -1.89 4.89 -9.40
CA ALA A 114 -0.56 5.10 -8.79
C ALA A 114 -0.44 6.50 -8.15
N ALA A 115 -0.92 7.54 -8.82
CA ALA A 115 -0.91 8.89 -8.29
C ALA A 115 -1.84 9.03 -7.08
N ALA A 116 -3.06 8.49 -7.16
CA ALA A 116 -4.01 8.47 -6.05
C ALA A 116 -3.46 7.71 -4.84
N SER A 117 -2.86 6.53 -5.05
CA SER A 117 -2.24 5.72 -4.02
C SER A 117 -1.10 6.46 -3.31
N PHE A 118 -0.26 7.17 -4.06
CA PHE A 118 0.83 7.97 -3.48
C PHE A 118 0.32 9.10 -2.58
N VAL A 119 -0.65 9.88 -3.06
CA VAL A 119 -1.24 11.00 -2.28
C VAL A 119 -1.96 10.47 -1.05
N ALA A 120 -2.77 9.44 -1.20
CA ALA A 120 -3.52 8.80 -0.12
C ALA A 120 -2.58 8.24 0.96
N PHE A 121 -1.52 7.53 0.54
CA PHE A 121 -0.52 6.98 1.45
C PHE A 121 0.18 8.06 2.29
N ILE A 122 0.58 9.18 1.68
CA ILE A 122 1.21 10.28 2.40
C ILE A 122 0.25 10.82 3.47
N ILE A 123 -0.99 11.13 3.09
CA ILE A 123 -1.98 11.75 4.00
C ILE A 123 -2.41 10.74 5.08
N GLY A 124 -2.66 9.49 4.72
CA GLY A 124 -2.97 8.42 5.67
C GLY A 124 -1.85 8.19 6.68
N SER A 125 -0.59 8.21 6.23
CA SER A 125 0.58 8.07 7.10
C SER A 125 0.71 9.24 8.09
N PHE A 126 0.44 10.47 7.64
CA PHE A 126 0.40 11.64 8.53
C PHE A 126 -0.73 11.53 9.56
N ALA A 127 -1.93 11.12 9.16
CA ALA A 127 -3.06 10.94 10.06
C ALA A 127 -2.75 9.87 11.12
N ASN A 128 -2.20 8.72 10.71
CA ASN A 128 -1.75 7.66 11.60
C ASN A 128 -0.72 8.20 12.63
N ALA A 129 0.35 8.83 12.16
CA ALA A 129 1.40 9.37 13.03
C ALA A 129 0.87 10.43 14.00
N TYR A 130 -0.04 11.29 13.54
CA TYR A 130 -0.67 12.32 14.38
C TYR A 130 -1.50 11.71 15.50
N VAL A 131 -2.41 10.78 15.18
CA VAL A 131 -3.26 10.12 16.18
C VAL A 131 -2.41 9.33 17.18
N MET A 132 -1.40 8.58 16.70
CA MET A 132 -0.46 7.86 17.56
C MET A 132 0.23 8.80 18.56
N SER A 133 0.69 9.96 18.11
CA SER A 133 1.39 10.96 18.94
C SER A 133 0.47 11.61 19.95
N VAL A 134 -0.72 12.04 19.53
CA VAL A 134 -1.70 12.68 20.44
C VAL A 134 -2.16 11.73 21.53
N MET A 135 -2.47 10.48 21.16
CA MET A 135 -2.86 9.47 22.13
C MET A 135 -1.72 9.15 23.11
N LYS A 136 -0.46 9.09 22.64
CA LYS A 136 0.71 8.87 23.49
C LYS A 136 0.87 9.94 24.56
N ILE A 137 0.61 11.21 24.21
CA ILE A 137 0.68 12.32 25.16
C ILE A 137 -0.45 12.20 26.19
N ARG A 138 -1.68 11.85 25.74
CA ARG A 138 -2.86 11.78 26.61
C ARG A 138 -2.81 10.64 27.62
N ASP A 139 -2.32 9.46 27.22
CA ASP A 139 -2.31 8.26 28.06
C ASP A 139 -0.98 8.00 28.78
N GLY A 140 -0.03 8.93 28.67
CA GLY A 140 1.29 8.80 29.26
C GLY A 140 2.08 7.59 28.76
N GLY A 141 1.77 7.11 27.56
CA GLY A 141 2.45 5.98 26.92
C GLY A 141 1.94 4.60 27.31
N LYS A 142 0.85 4.49 28.08
CA LYS A 142 0.44 3.21 28.70
C LYS A 142 -0.26 2.21 27.78
N HIS A 143 -1.15 2.66 26.91
CA HIS A 143 -2.02 1.77 26.12
C HIS A 143 -1.58 1.64 24.66
N PHE A 144 -0.39 1.07 24.41
CA PHE A 144 0.19 0.96 23.06
C PHE A 144 -0.75 0.28 22.05
N SER A 145 -1.35 -0.87 22.40
CA SER A 145 -2.22 -1.61 21.48
C SER A 145 -3.45 -0.80 21.05
N ALA A 146 -4.08 -0.09 21.98
CA ALA A 146 -5.22 0.77 21.66
C ALA A 146 -4.79 1.93 20.74
N ARG A 147 -3.62 2.53 20.99
CA ARG A 147 -3.08 3.59 20.13
C ARG A 147 -2.78 3.07 18.72
N ALA A 148 -2.16 1.91 18.61
CA ALA A 148 -1.86 1.28 17.33
C ALA A 148 -3.14 1.09 16.51
N ILE A 149 -4.17 0.46 17.10
CA ILE A 149 -5.45 0.23 16.41
C ILE A 149 -6.12 1.56 16.00
N TRP A 150 -6.25 2.52 16.90
CA TRP A 150 -6.94 3.77 16.57
C TRP A 150 -6.17 4.64 15.57
N SER A 151 -4.84 4.65 15.63
CA SER A 151 -4.03 5.36 14.65
C SER A 151 -4.12 4.71 13.27
N THR A 152 -4.16 3.38 13.21
CA THR A 152 -4.39 2.64 11.96
C THR A 152 -5.76 2.92 11.39
N VAL A 153 -6.82 2.83 12.19
CA VAL A 153 -8.19 3.17 11.71
C VAL A 153 -8.25 4.59 11.16
N ALA A 154 -7.63 5.56 11.83
CA ALA A 154 -7.58 6.95 11.36
C ALA A 154 -6.78 7.08 10.05
N GLY A 155 -5.61 6.46 9.97
CA GLY A 155 -4.77 6.46 8.78
C GLY A 155 -5.46 5.84 7.57
N GLU A 156 -6.02 4.64 7.74
CA GLU A 156 -6.74 3.92 6.69
C GLU A 156 -8.03 4.62 6.27
N SER A 157 -8.72 5.27 7.20
CA SER A 157 -9.88 6.09 6.86
C SER A 157 -9.51 7.28 5.99
N CYS A 158 -8.43 8.02 6.34
CA CYS A 158 -7.94 9.12 5.52
C CYS A 158 -7.42 8.64 4.16
N ASP A 159 -6.68 7.53 4.13
CA ASP A 159 -6.21 6.90 2.89
C ASP A 159 -7.40 6.58 1.97
N SER A 160 -8.39 5.85 2.47
CA SER A 160 -9.55 5.44 1.69
C SER A 160 -10.40 6.63 1.21
N LEU A 161 -10.61 7.66 2.04
CA LEU A 161 -11.34 8.87 1.68
C LEU A 161 -10.69 9.64 0.52
N ILE A 162 -9.39 9.51 0.34
CA ILE A 162 -8.64 10.16 -0.72
C ILE A 162 -8.45 9.24 -1.92
N PHE A 163 -8.04 8.00 -1.66
CA PHE A 163 -7.74 7.03 -2.71
C PHE A 163 -8.95 6.76 -3.61
N PHE A 164 -10.08 6.33 -3.03
CA PHE A 164 -11.22 5.86 -3.83
C PHE A 164 -11.83 6.93 -4.74
N PRO A 165 -12.09 8.16 -4.29
CA PRO A 165 -12.58 9.21 -5.18
C PRO A 165 -11.56 9.58 -6.27
N LEU A 166 -10.28 9.63 -5.94
CA LEU A 166 -9.23 9.99 -6.91
C LEU A 166 -8.96 8.85 -7.90
N ALA A 167 -8.86 7.61 -7.44
CA ALA A 167 -8.53 6.46 -8.28
C ALA A 167 -9.73 5.98 -9.10
N LEU A 168 -10.88 5.80 -8.45
CA LEU A 168 -12.04 5.11 -9.00
C LEU A 168 -13.27 6.01 -9.24
N GLY A 169 -13.19 7.30 -8.93
CA GLY A 169 -14.25 8.26 -9.22
C GLY A 169 -14.56 8.31 -10.73
N GLY A 170 -15.82 8.07 -11.11
CA GLY A 170 -16.24 7.96 -12.51
C GLY A 170 -15.97 6.60 -13.17
N VAL A 171 -15.25 5.68 -12.51
CA VAL A 171 -15.04 4.29 -12.94
C VAL A 171 -16.05 3.37 -12.25
N VAL A 172 -16.26 3.60 -10.97
CA VAL A 172 -17.24 2.89 -10.14
C VAL A 172 -18.45 3.80 -9.90
N PRO A 173 -19.68 3.26 -9.87
CA PRO A 173 -20.85 4.04 -9.51
C PRO A 173 -20.66 4.76 -8.17
N THR A 174 -21.07 6.02 -8.10
CA THR A 174 -20.88 6.84 -6.88
C THR A 174 -21.61 6.29 -5.66
N SER A 175 -22.67 5.52 -5.85
CA SER A 175 -23.39 4.80 -4.78
C SER A 175 -22.56 3.68 -4.14
N GLU A 176 -21.63 3.08 -4.90
CA GLU A 176 -20.80 1.97 -4.42
C GLU A 176 -19.52 2.45 -3.69
N LEU A 177 -19.04 3.66 -3.99
CA LEU A 177 -17.79 4.19 -3.40
C LEU A 177 -17.81 4.20 -1.87
N PRO A 178 -18.86 4.67 -1.15
CA PRO A 178 -18.88 4.66 0.30
C PRO A 178 -18.79 3.25 0.90
N TRP A 179 -19.42 2.27 0.25
CA TRP A 179 -19.37 0.87 0.69
C TRP A 179 -17.99 0.25 0.46
N LEU A 180 -17.37 0.53 -0.69
CA LEU A 180 -15.98 0.14 -0.96
C LEU A 180 -15.02 0.70 0.09
N MET A 181 -15.14 2.01 0.39
CA MET A 181 -14.31 2.69 1.38
C MET A 181 -14.47 2.07 2.78
N LEU A 182 -15.73 1.84 3.21
CA LEU A 182 -16.04 1.24 4.51
C LEU A 182 -15.43 -0.15 4.63
N TRP A 183 -15.69 -1.03 3.65
CA TRP A 183 -15.19 -2.39 3.69
C TRP A 183 -13.67 -2.48 3.59
N GLN A 184 -13.04 -1.59 2.83
CA GLN A 184 -11.57 -1.52 2.78
C GLN A 184 -10.98 -1.18 4.13
N VAL A 185 -11.48 -0.15 4.81
CA VAL A 185 -10.98 0.23 6.15
C VAL A 185 -11.19 -0.91 7.15
N VAL A 186 -12.38 -1.52 7.17
CA VAL A 186 -12.69 -2.63 8.08
C VAL A 186 -11.79 -3.82 7.82
N LEU A 187 -11.67 -4.26 6.57
CA LEU A 187 -10.92 -5.47 6.23
C LEU A 187 -9.41 -5.27 6.39
N LYS A 188 -8.86 -4.10 6.04
CA LYS A 188 -7.45 -3.79 6.29
C LYS A 188 -7.14 -3.77 7.78
N THR A 189 -8.00 -3.14 8.59
CA THR A 189 -7.83 -3.11 10.05
C THR A 189 -7.92 -4.51 10.67
N VAL A 190 -8.89 -5.31 10.26
CA VAL A 190 -9.05 -6.71 10.72
C VAL A 190 -7.83 -7.53 10.31
N TYR A 191 -7.37 -7.39 9.08
CA TYR A 191 -6.19 -8.08 8.58
C TYR A 191 -4.95 -7.74 9.42
N GLU A 192 -4.72 -6.46 9.70
CA GLU A 192 -3.61 -6.02 10.54
C GLU A 192 -3.66 -6.63 11.95
N ILE A 193 -4.83 -6.62 12.59
CA ILE A 193 -5.03 -7.23 13.91
C ILE A 193 -4.69 -8.73 13.89
N ILE A 194 -5.15 -9.45 12.87
CA ILE A 194 -4.92 -10.89 12.72
C ILE A 194 -3.44 -11.20 12.50
N VAL A 195 -2.75 -10.37 11.72
CA VAL A 195 -1.36 -10.62 11.34
C VAL A 195 -0.36 -10.05 12.34
N LEU A 196 -0.76 -9.13 13.21
CA LEU A 196 0.10 -8.55 14.23
C LEU A 196 0.92 -9.57 15.05
N PRO A 197 0.36 -10.71 15.53
CA PRO A 197 1.15 -11.73 16.22
C PRO A 197 2.24 -12.37 15.35
N VAL A 198 1.97 -12.50 14.04
CA VAL A 198 2.95 -13.04 13.07
C VAL A 198 4.08 -12.02 12.87
N THR A 199 3.73 -10.75 12.67
CA THR A 199 4.70 -9.66 12.55
C THR A 199 5.64 -9.60 13.75
N ILE A 200 5.10 -9.68 14.96
CA ILE A 200 5.91 -9.71 16.21
C ILE A 200 6.87 -10.90 16.22
N ARG A 201 6.42 -12.10 15.83
CA ARG A 201 7.28 -13.30 15.77
C ARG A 201 8.42 -13.13 14.75
N VAL A 202 8.11 -12.61 13.56
CA VAL A 202 9.11 -12.34 12.51
C VAL A 202 10.14 -11.34 13.00
N VAL A 203 9.71 -10.20 13.56
CA VAL A 203 10.61 -9.19 14.13
C VAL A 203 11.54 -9.78 15.19
N ASN A 204 10.99 -10.56 16.12
CA ASN A 204 11.78 -11.20 17.19
C ASN A 204 12.76 -12.25 16.66
N ALA A 205 12.40 -12.96 15.58
CA ALA A 205 13.29 -13.92 14.95
C ALA A 205 14.48 -13.25 14.22
N ILE A 206 14.26 -12.07 13.65
CA ILE A 206 15.30 -11.32 12.93
C ILE A 206 16.23 -10.57 13.89
N LYS A 207 15.72 -10.12 15.04
CA LYS A 207 16.52 -9.40 16.07
C LYS A 207 17.41 -10.31 16.91
N LYS A 208 17.21 -11.62 16.85
CA LYS A 208 18.07 -12.62 17.49
C LYS A 208 19.32 -12.89 16.67
#